data_51f35e46a68574f93cd89100d3abd741
#
_entry.id   51f35e46a68574f93cd89100d3abd741
#
_cell.length_a   1.000
_cell.length_b   1.000
_cell.length_c   1.000
_cell.angle_alpha   90.00
_cell.angle_beta   90.00
_cell.angle_gamma   90.00
#
_symmetry.space_group_name_H-M   'P 1'
#
loop_
_entity.id
_entity.type
_entity.pdbx_description
1 polymer ?
#
loop_
_entity_poly.entity_id
_entity_poly.type
_entity_poly.pdbx_seq_one_letter_code
_entity_poly.pdbx_strand_id
1 'polypeptide(L)'
;ESSAASDVYKRQIKNVAPSEIYATWPENTIRANVLAIMSFTLNRVYTEWYRNQGYDFTITSSTAFDHKWIPERNIYDTISVIVDELFADYLSRPNVKQPILTQYCDGRQVQCPNWMTQWGSKSLGDQGYSPIEILRYYYGDDMYINTAEAISGIPSSWPGYTLKIGSSGNKVRQMQEQLNVIAGAYPAIPKITADGIYGPATAEAVRVFQKVFGLPQTCLLYTSDAADDSLRVD
;
A
#
# COMPACT_ATOMS: atom_id res chain seq x y z
N GLU A 1 -8.66 -15.49 10.18
CA GLU A 1 -8.70 -14.94 8.79
C GLU A 1 -7.53 -13.99 8.50
N SER A 2 -7.03 -13.25 9.49
CA SER A 2 -5.87 -12.35 9.34
C SER A 2 -4.56 -13.08 9.01
N SER A 3 -4.32 -14.28 9.52
CA SER A 3 -3.08 -15.03 9.30
C SER A 3 -2.92 -15.52 7.85
N ALA A 4 -3.99 -16.01 7.23
CA ALA A 4 -3.94 -16.58 5.88
C ALA A 4 -3.60 -15.52 4.81
N ALA A 5 -4.16 -14.32 4.90
CA ALA A 5 -3.85 -13.21 3.99
C ALA A 5 -2.40 -12.73 4.17
N SER A 6 -1.96 -12.61 5.42
CA SER A 6 -0.58 -12.28 5.77
C SER A 6 0.42 -13.29 5.20
N ASP A 7 0.11 -14.59 5.29
CA ASP A 7 0.95 -15.67 4.75
C ASP A 7 1.04 -15.63 3.22
N VAL A 8 -0.04 -15.25 2.54
CA VAL A 8 -0.03 -15.09 1.07
C VAL A 8 0.91 -13.95 0.66
N TYR A 9 0.77 -12.77 1.27
CA TYR A 9 1.66 -11.63 0.97
C TYR A 9 3.12 -11.94 1.30
N LYS A 10 3.38 -12.57 2.44
CA LYS A 10 4.73 -12.99 2.82
C LYS A 10 5.35 -13.91 1.78
N ARG A 11 4.59 -14.89 1.30
CA ARG A 11 5.04 -15.81 0.23
C ARG A 11 5.29 -15.07 -1.09
N GLN A 12 4.47 -14.08 -1.42
CA GLN A 12 4.68 -13.24 -2.60
C GLN A 12 5.99 -12.46 -2.50
N ILE A 13 6.27 -11.80 -1.38
CA ILE A 13 7.52 -11.07 -1.17
C ILE A 13 8.74 -12.00 -1.23
N LYS A 14 8.64 -13.22 -0.67
CA LYS A 14 9.70 -14.25 -0.75
C LYS A 14 9.97 -14.73 -2.18
N ASN A 15 9.02 -14.58 -3.10
CA ASN A 15 9.22 -14.84 -4.52
C ASN A 15 9.77 -13.61 -5.27
N VAL A 16 9.23 -12.44 -4.99
CA VAL A 16 9.62 -11.18 -5.65
C VAL A 16 11.09 -10.85 -5.35
N ALA A 17 11.49 -10.88 -4.08
CA ALA A 17 12.84 -10.45 -3.69
C ALA A 17 13.95 -11.20 -4.45
N PRO A 18 14.01 -12.56 -4.51
CA PRO A 18 15.02 -13.26 -5.30
C PRO A 18 14.81 -13.16 -6.82
N SER A 19 13.68 -12.64 -7.27
CA SER A 19 13.46 -12.34 -8.69
C SER A 19 14.03 -10.98 -9.09
N GLU A 20 14.21 -10.09 -8.12
CA GLU A 20 14.69 -8.72 -8.29
C GLU A 20 16.18 -8.57 -7.94
N ILE A 21 16.65 -9.26 -6.90
CA ILE A 21 18.00 -9.12 -6.35
C ILE A 21 18.66 -10.50 -6.14
N TYR A 22 19.97 -10.50 -5.89
CA TYR A 22 20.72 -11.72 -5.67
C TYR A 22 20.89 -12.05 -4.18
N ALA A 23 20.69 -13.32 -3.82
CA ALA A 23 20.86 -13.81 -2.45
C ALA A 23 22.33 -13.77 -1.94
N THR A 24 23.28 -13.53 -2.83
CA THR A 24 24.71 -13.40 -2.55
C THR A 24 25.17 -11.96 -2.30
N TRP A 25 24.25 -11.01 -2.34
CA TRP A 25 24.57 -9.62 -2.05
C TRP A 25 24.79 -9.37 -0.55
N PRO A 26 25.44 -8.25 -0.16
CA PRO A 26 25.57 -7.90 1.25
C PRO A 26 24.21 -7.88 1.94
N GLU A 27 24.17 -8.36 3.17
CA GLU A 27 22.92 -8.43 3.96
C GLU A 27 22.22 -7.06 4.04
N ASN A 28 22.99 -5.99 4.28
CA ASN A 28 22.44 -4.62 4.33
C ASN A 28 21.75 -4.23 3.01
N THR A 29 22.31 -4.63 1.87
CA THR A 29 21.70 -4.41 0.56
C THR A 29 20.40 -5.20 0.43
N ILE A 30 20.40 -6.48 0.82
CA ILE A 30 19.20 -7.32 0.75
C ILE A 30 18.10 -6.72 1.62
N ARG A 31 18.41 -6.32 2.87
CA ARG A 31 17.46 -5.67 3.79
C ARG A 31 16.88 -4.39 3.21
N ALA A 32 17.70 -3.52 2.65
CA ALA A 32 17.25 -2.29 2.01
C ALA A 32 16.28 -2.55 0.84
N ASN A 33 16.61 -3.52 -0.02
CA ASN A 33 15.75 -3.87 -1.15
C ASN A 33 14.45 -4.57 -0.70
N VAL A 34 14.50 -5.44 0.31
CA VAL A 34 13.29 -6.06 0.86
C VAL A 34 12.36 -4.99 1.45
N LEU A 35 12.87 -4.02 2.21
CA LEU A 35 12.08 -2.90 2.72
C LEU A 35 11.47 -2.05 1.59
N ALA A 36 12.21 -1.80 0.52
CA ALA A 36 11.68 -1.09 -0.65
C ALA A 36 10.56 -1.89 -1.34
N ILE A 37 10.74 -3.20 -1.55
CA ILE A 37 9.72 -4.09 -2.11
C ILE A 37 8.47 -4.13 -1.22
N MET A 38 8.64 -4.23 0.10
CA MET A 38 7.54 -4.20 1.07
C MET A 38 6.77 -2.88 1.00
N SER A 39 7.49 -1.76 1.05
CA SER A 39 6.88 -0.43 1.02
C SER A 39 6.11 -0.17 -0.27
N PHE A 40 6.69 -0.55 -1.42
CA PHE A 40 6.01 -0.49 -2.71
C PHE A 40 4.73 -1.32 -2.72
N THR A 41 4.81 -2.59 -2.30
CA THR A 41 3.66 -3.49 -2.24
C THR A 41 2.57 -2.93 -1.33
N LEU A 42 2.94 -2.49 -0.13
CA LEU A 42 1.99 -1.91 0.83
C LEU A 42 1.41 -0.58 0.34
N ASN A 43 2.15 0.22 -0.42
CA ASN A 43 1.59 1.41 -1.07
C ASN A 43 0.49 1.04 -2.07
N ARG A 44 0.72 0.03 -2.92
CA ARG A 44 -0.29 -0.46 -3.88
C ARG A 44 -1.55 -0.98 -3.19
N VAL A 45 -1.36 -1.66 -2.05
CA VAL A 45 -2.47 -2.14 -1.21
C VAL A 45 -3.19 -0.96 -0.57
N TYR A 46 -2.47 -0.06 0.06
CA TYR A 46 -3.02 1.09 0.79
C TYR A 46 -3.79 2.06 -0.11
N THR A 47 -3.25 2.36 -1.28
CA THR A 47 -3.85 3.28 -2.24
C THR A 47 -4.90 2.63 -3.12
N GLU A 48 -5.05 1.31 -3.07
CA GLU A 48 -5.92 0.54 -3.99
C GLU A 48 -5.73 0.93 -5.47
N TRP A 49 -4.48 1.24 -5.85
CA TRP A 49 -4.12 1.88 -7.12
C TRP A 49 -4.82 1.31 -8.35
N TYR A 50 -4.80 -0.02 -8.52
CA TYR A 50 -5.42 -0.68 -9.67
C TYR A 50 -6.93 -0.79 -9.53
N ARG A 51 -7.43 -1.03 -8.31
CA ARG A 51 -8.87 -1.15 -8.05
C ARG A 51 -9.59 0.16 -8.31
N ASN A 52 -8.97 1.30 -7.97
CA ASN A 52 -9.48 2.63 -8.26
C ASN A 52 -9.53 2.94 -9.77
N GLN A 53 -8.79 2.18 -10.60
CA GLN A 53 -8.85 2.25 -12.05
C GLN A 53 -9.81 1.21 -12.66
N GLY A 54 -10.55 0.46 -11.83
CA GLY A 54 -11.53 -0.54 -12.27
C GLY A 54 -10.98 -1.94 -12.51
N TYR A 55 -9.71 -2.20 -12.14
CA TYR A 55 -9.13 -3.54 -12.24
C TYR A 55 -9.47 -4.40 -11.02
N ASP A 56 -9.59 -5.71 -11.21
CA ASP A 56 -9.85 -6.67 -10.13
C ASP A 56 -8.58 -7.33 -9.58
N PHE A 57 -7.54 -6.54 -9.40
CA PHE A 57 -6.29 -6.99 -8.77
C PHE A 57 -5.63 -5.82 -8.03
N THR A 58 -4.67 -6.14 -7.14
CA THR A 58 -3.98 -5.15 -6.29
C THR A 58 -2.59 -4.77 -6.83
N ILE A 59 -1.91 -5.72 -7.47
CA ILE A 59 -0.54 -5.57 -7.97
C ILE A 59 -0.32 -6.49 -9.16
N THR A 60 0.57 -6.11 -10.09
CA THR A 60 0.89 -6.93 -11.25
C THR A 60 2.23 -7.65 -11.09
N SER A 61 2.47 -8.67 -11.92
CA SER A 61 3.77 -9.34 -12.06
C SER A 61 4.63 -8.73 -13.18
N SER A 62 4.22 -7.58 -13.71
CA SER A 62 4.93 -6.90 -14.82
C SER A 62 5.96 -5.91 -14.28
N THR A 63 7.22 -6.10 -14.65
CA THR A 63 8.31 -5.18 -14.31
C THR A 63 8.18 -3.78 -14.92
N ALA A 64 7.28 -3.62 -15.89
CA ALA A 64 6.98 -2.30 -16.45
C ALA A 64 6.14 -1.43 -15.50
N PHE A 65 5.45 -2.04 -14.55
CA PHE A 65 4.52 -1.36 -13.66
C PHE A 65 4.80 -1.61 -12.16
N ASP A 66 5.15 -2.86 -11.81
CA ASP A 66 5.33 -3.27 -10.41
C ASP A 66 6.55 -4.19 -10.25
N HIS A 67 6.36 -5.39 -9.68
CA HIS A 67 7.45 -6.30 -9.31
C HIS A 67 7.59 -7.46 -10.29
N LYS A 68 8.81 -7.96 -10.42
CA LYS A 68 9.08 -9.22 -11.10
C LYS A 68 8.66 -10.38 -10.21
N TRP A 69 7.59 -11.07 -10.60
CA TRP A 69 7.18 -12.33 -9.99
C TRP A 69 7.34 -13.47 -10.99
N ILE A 70 7.95 -14.58 -10.56
CA ILE A 70 8.22 -15.73 -11.41
C ILE A 70 7.59 -16.97 -10.78
N PRO A 71 6.71 -17.71 -11.49
CA PRO A 71 6.18 -18.98 -10.99
C PRO A 71 7.31 -19.94 -10.58
N GLU A 72 7.12 -20.64 -9.47
CA GLU A 72 8.05 -21.66 -8.98
C GLU A 72 9.51 -21.18 -8.76
N ARG A 73 9.69 -19.86 -8.54
CA ARG A 73 11.00 -19.28 -8.23
C ARG A 73 11.57 -19.90 -6.96
N ASN A 74 12.84 -20.31 -7.02
CA ASN A 74 13.57 -20.74 -5.84
C ASN A 74 13.59 -19.62 -4.79
N ILE A 75 13.17 -19.95 -3.59
CA ILE A 75 13.27 -19.08 -2.41
C ILE A 75 14.58 -19.45 -1.69
N TYR A 76 15.45 -18.46 -1.55
CA TYR A 76 16.73 -18.64 -0.86
C TYR A 76 16.57 -18.35 0.62
N ASP A 77 17.12 -19.19 1.48
CA ASP A 77 16.98 -19.09 2.94
C ASP A 77 17.43 -17.74 3.47
N THR A 78 18.53 -17.19 2.96
CA THR A 78 19.03 -15.86 3.37
C THR A 78 18.01 -14.75 3.13
N ILE A 79 17.34 -14.75 1.98
CA ILE A 79 16.28 -13.78 1.68
C ILE A 79 15.02 -14.10 2.47
N SER A 80 14.67 -15.37 2.60
CA SER A 80 13.47 -15.81 3.32
C SER A 80 13.48 -15.35 4.78
N VAL A 81 14.61 -15.51 5.48
CA VAL A 81 14.78 -15.06 6.87
C VAL A 81 14.62 -13.54 6.97
N ILE A 82 15.27 -12.78 6.09
CA ILE A 82 15.16 -11.32 6.07
C ILE A 82 13.72 -10.86 5.80
N VAL A 83 13.00 -11.51 4.89
CA VAL A 83 11.58 -11.21 4.66
C VAL A 83 10.74 -11.53 5.89
N ASP A 84 11.02 -12.62 6.60
CA ASP A 84 10.30 -12.97 7.83
C ASP A 84 10.54 -11.93 8.94
N GLU A 85 11.76 -11.42 9.07
CA GLU A 85 12.14 -10.41 10.07
C GLU A 85 11.54 -9.03 9.77
N LEU A 86 11.52 -8.63 8.50
CA LEU A 86 11.08 -7.30 8.06
C LEU A 86 9.62 -7.27 7.61
N PHE A 87 8.91 -8.39 7.71
CA PHE A 87 7.52 -8.45 7.30
C PHE A 87 6.67 -7.51 8.15
N ALA A 88 5.86 -6.70 7.50
CA ALA A 88 5.09 -5.58 8.03
C ALA A 88 5.86 -4.25 8.17
N ASP A 89 7.18 -4.22 7.98
CA ASP A 89 7.93 -2.98 7.96
C ASP A 89 7.82 -2.29 6.59
N TYR A 90 7.65 -0.98 6.63
CA TYR A 90 7.53 -0.16 5.43
C TYR A 90 8.11 1.24 5.66
N LEU A 91 8.36 1.96 4.58
CA LEU A 91 8.89 3.30 4.60
C LEU A 91 7.76 4.32 4.56
N SER A 92 7.83 5.32 5.42
CA SER A 92 6.86 6.41 5.48
C SER A 92 7.53 7.76 5.72
N ARG A 93 6.77 8.84 5.50
CA ARG A 93 7.17 10.21 5.85
C ARG A 93 6.73 10.53 7.29
N PRO A 94 7.33 11.54 7.95
CA PRO A 94 6.88 11.98 9.25
C PRO A 94 5.38 12.34 9.24
N ASN A 95 4.65 11.84 10.23
CA ASN A 95 3.21 12.07 10.39
C ASN A 95 2.30 11.51 9.29
N VAL A 96 2.84 10.72 8.38
CA VAL A 96 2.09 10.08 7.29
C VAL A 96 2.13 8.56 7.47
N LYS A 97 0.97 7.93 7.57
CA LYS A 97 0.86 6.46 7.68
C LYS A 97 0.94 5.75 6.32
N GLN A 98 0.75 6.48 5.23
CA GLN A 98 0.82 5.90 3.89
C GLN A 98 2.24 5.42 3.59
N PRO A 99 2.41 4.17 3.15
CA PRO A 99 3.70 3.69 2.66
C PRO A 99 4.20 4.51 1.47
N ILE A 100 5.50 4.82 1.44
CA ILE A 100 6.12 5.47 0.29
C ILE A 100 6.05 4.51 -0.92
N LEU A 101 5.72 5.04 -2.09
CA LEU A 101 5.86 4.32 -3.35
C LEU A 101 7.36 4.27 -3.73
N THR A 102 8.03 3.27 -3.24
CA THR A 102 9.47 3.06 -3.38
C THR A 102 9.81 2.45 -4.73
N GLN A 103 9.74 3.25 -5.79
CA GLN A 103 10.11 2.81 -7.13
C GLN A 103 11.61 2.50 -7.22
N TYR A 104 11.94 1.48 -8.01
CA TYR A 104 13.31 1.04 -8.25
C TYR A 104 13.49 0.46 -9.65
N CYS A 105 14.72 0.33 -10.08
CA CYS A 105 15.11 -0.39 -11.29
C CYS A 105 16.49 -1.04 -11.09
N ASP A 106 16.96 -1.82 -12.06
CA ASP A 106 18.28 -2.46 -11.96
C ASP A 106 19.44 -1.45 -11.94
N GLY A 107 19.31 -0.35 -12.68
CA GLY A 107 20.33 0.70 -12.77
C GLY A 107 21.52 0.36 -13.66
N ARG A 108 21.46 -0.75 -14.43
CA ARG A 108 22.47 -1.16 -15.41
C ARG A 108 21.89 -1.31 -16.80
N GLN A 109 20.83 -2.10 -16.94
CA GLN A 109 20.14 -2.30 -18.21
C GLN A 109 19.08 -1.24 -18.45
N VAL A 110 18.46 -0.75 -17.37
CA VAL A 110 17.44 0.29 -17.39
C VAL A 110 17.91 1.49 -16.58
N GLN A 111 17.86 2.67 -17.19
CA GLN A 111 18.04 3.94 -16.48
C GLN A 111 16.72 4.36 -15.87
N CYS A 112 16.71 4.68 -14.59
CA CYS A 112 15.51 5.14 -13.91
C CYS A 112 15.69 6.55 -13.31
N PRO A 113 14.67 7.41 -13.42
CA PRO A 113 14.77 8.78 -12.93
C PRO A 113 14.57 8.80 -11.40
N ASN A 114 15.61 9.20 -10.65
CA ASN A 114 15.53 9.44 -9.20
C ASN A 114 14.96 8.29 -8.34
N TRP A 115 14.97 7.06 -8.86
CA TRP A 115 14.55 5.86 -8.14
C TRP A 115 15.78 5.14 -7.57
N MET A 116 15.52 4.24 -6.63
CA MET A 116 16.59 3.37 -6.15
C MET A 116 17.08 2.47 -7.29
N THR A 117 18.40 2.45 -7.50
CA THR A 117 19.01 1.47 -8.40
C THR A 117 19.48 0.28 -7.58
N GLN A 118 19.07 -0.93 -7.97
CA GLN A 118 19.41 -2.16 -7.25
C GLN A 118 20.94 -2.37 -7.19
N TRP A 119 21.65 -2.19 -8.30
CA TRP A 119 23.10 -2.26 -8.31
C TRP A 119 23.80 -1.10 -7.59
N GLY A 120 23.18 0.08 -7.56
CA GLY A 120 23.67 1.19 -6.75
C GLY A 120 23.51 0.91 -5.26
N SER A 121 22.39 0.33 -4.83
CA SER A 121 22.20 -0.11 -3.45
C SER A 121 23.22 -1.17 -3.03
N LYS A 122 23.59 -2.08 -3.96
CA LYS A 122 24.67 -3.03 -3.74
C LYS A 122 26.02 -2.32 -3.54
N SER A 123 26.33 -1.34 -4.37
CA SER A 123 27.59 -0.56 -4.24
C SER A 123 27.68 0.14 -2.89
N LEU A 124 26.56 0.70 -2.39
CA LEU A 124 26.51 1.31 -1.05
C LEU A 124 26.67 0.26 0.06
N GLY A 125 26.02 -0.89 -0.09
CA GLY A 125 26.18 -2.01 0.87
C GLY A 125 27.61 -2.56 0.91
N ASP A 126 28.30 -2.67 -0.23
CA ASP A 126 29.72 -3.06 -0.31
C ASP A 126 30.62 -2.05 0.43
N GLN A 127 30.21 -0.79 0.52
CA GLN A 127 30.89 0.28 1.24
C GLN A 127 30.53 0.33 2.74
N GLY A 128 29.68 -0.58 3.20
CA GLY A 128 29.31 -0.69 4.61
C GLY A 128 28.14 0.19 5.05
N TYR A 129 27.40 0.80 4.11
CA TYR A 129 26.19 1.55 4.44
C TYR A 129 25.13 0.62 5.07
N SER A 130 24.48 1.10 6.11
CA SER A 130 23.36 0.41 6.74
C SER A 130 22.11 0.44 5.83
N PRO A 131 21.13 -0.45 6.05
CA PRO A 131 19.90 -0.45 5.25
C PRO A 131 19.18 0.90 5.21
N ILE A 132 19.11 1.60 6.36
CA ILE A 132 18.46 2.90 6.46
C ILE A 132 19.22 3.99 5.71
N GLU A 133 20.55 3.99 5.74
CA GLU A 133 21.38 4.93 4.99
C GLU A 133 21.24 4.70 3.48
N ILE A 134 21.22 3.45 3.01
CA ILE A 134 20.97 3.12 1.62
C ILE A 134 19.60 3.66 1.18
N LEU A 135 18.57 3.43 1.97
CA LEU A 135 17.22 3.87 1.65
C LEU A 135 17.09 5.40 1.66
N ARG A 136 17.69 6.09 2.63
CA ARG A 136 17.70 7.55 2.70
C ARG A 136 18.43 8.18 1.53
N TYR A 137 19.51 7.57 1.06
CA TYR A 137 20.24 8.04 -0.12
C TYR A 137 19.33 8.21 -1.34
N TYR A 138 18.31 7.32 -1.50
CA TYR A 138 17.41 7.33 -2.65
C TYR A 138 16.06 8.01 -2.38
N TYR A 139 15.53 7.86 -1.17
CA TYR A 139 14.15 8.29 -0.85
C TYR A 139 14.09 9.49 0.10
N GLY A 140 15.24 10.03 0.50
CA GLY A 140 15.36 11.25 1.32
C GLY A 140 15.56 10.99 2.80
N ASP A 141 16.19 11.96 3.47
CA ASP A 141 16.64 11.84 4.87
C ASP A 141 15.48 11.86 5.87
N ASP A 142 14.34 12.41 5.50
CA ASP A 142 13.14 12.49 6.31
C ASP A 142 12.32 11.18 6.34
N MET A 143 12.76 10.16 5.60
CA MET A 143 12.16 8.84 5.58
C MET A 143 12.52 8.04 6.83
N TYR A 144 11.57 7.29 7.37
CA TYR A 144 11.77 6.37 8.47
C TYR A 144 11.03 5.04 8.24
N ILE A 145 11.44 4.00 8.99
CA ILE A 145 10.81 2.68 8.96
C ILE A 145 9.65 2.70 9.97
N ASN A 146 8.49 2.29 9.52
CA ASN A 146 7.29 2.09 10.32
C ASN A 146 6.86 0.63 10.24
N THR A 147 6.14 0.13 11.22
CA THR A 147 5.62 -1.24 11.24
C THR A 147 4.10 -1.22 11.21
N ALA A 148 3.49 -1.93 10.28
CA ALA A 148 2.05 -2.05 10.19
C ALA A 148 1.52 -2.92 11.34
N GLU A 149 0.52 -2.42 12.09
CA GLU A 149 -0.11 -3.14 13.20
C GLU A 149 -0.85 -4.41 12.73
N ALA A 150 -1.37 -4.39 11.51
CA ALA A 150 -1.99 -5.54 10.87
C ALA A 150 -1.83 -5.45 9.35
N ILE A 151 -1.32 -6.51 8.73
CA ILE A 151 -1.44 -6.75 7.30
C ILE A 151 -2.61 -7.70 7.11
N SER A 152 -3.82 -7.18 7.20
CA SER A 152 -5.00 -7.86 6.74
C SER A 152 -5.15 -7.66 5.23
N GLY A 153 -5.68 -8.64 4.53
CA GLY A 153 -6.16 -8.39 3.16
C GLY A 153 -7.09 -7.19 3.24
N ILE A 154 -6.67 -6.04 2.71
CA ILE A 154 -7.52 -4.86 2.66
C ILE A 154 -8.67 -5.25 1.74
N PRO A 155 -9.89 -5.40 2.25
CA PRO A 155 -11.03 -5.62 1.38
C PRO A 155 -11.07 -4.40 0.46
N SER A 156 -11.18 -4.63 -0.85
CA SER A 156 -11.39 -3.53 -1.80
C SER A 156 -12.41 -2.56 -1.22
N SER A 157 -12.04 -1.31 -1.01
CA SER A 157 -12.96 -0.28 -0.49
C SER A 157 -14.09 -0.05 -1.50
N TRP A 158 -13.75 -0.12 -2.79
CA TRP A 158 -14.72 0.00 -3.86
C TRP A 158 -15.33 -1.35 -4.25
N PRO A 159 -16.67 -1.49 -4.21
CA PRO A 159 -17.34 -2.74 -4.54
C PRO A 159 -17.49 -3.02 -6.05
N GLY A 160 -17.00 -2.13 -6.93
CA GLY A 160 -17.20 -2.22 -8.37
C GLY A 160 -18.57 -1.73 -8.85
N TYR A 161 -19.42 -1.24 -7.95
CA TYR A 161 -20.74 -0.70 -8.26
C TYR A 161 -21.08 0.46 -7.31
N THR A 162 -21.99 1.32 -7.74
CA THR A 162 -22.42 2.48 -6.96
C THR A 162 -23.16 2.08 -5.69
N LEU A 163 -22.71 2.55 -4.53
CA LEU A 163 -23.43 2.46 -3.27
C LEU A 163 -24.45 3.59 -3.16
N LYS A 164 -25.70 3.26 -2.87
CA LYS A 164 -26.84 4.20 -2.78
C LYS A 164 -27.87 3.72 -1.77
N ILE A 165 -28.85 4.56 -1.47
CA ILE A 165 -30.01 4.16 -0.64
C ILE A 165 -30.62 2.86 -1.19
N GLY A 166 -30.79 1.88 -0.29
CA GLY A 166 -31.25 0.54 -0.58
C GLY A 166 -30.11 -0.48 -0.82
N SER A 167 -28.85 -0.06 -0.98
CA SER A 167 -27.71 -0.98 -0.97
C SER A 167 -27.53 -1.59 0.42
N SER A 168 -27.11 -2.87 0.50
CA SER A 168 -26.83 -3.54 1.76
C SER A 168 -25.69 -4.54 1.64
N GLY A 169 -25.11 -4.92 2.76
CA GLY A 169 -24.05 -5.93 2.87
C GLY A 169 -22.72 -5.38 3.41
N ASN A 170 -21.69 -6.24 3.35
CA ASN A 170 -20.38 -5.95 3.96
C ASN A 170 -19.70 -4.69 3.40
N LYS A 171 -19.89 -4.39 2.11
CA LYS A 171 -19.31 -3.19 1.48
C LYS A 171 -19.94 -1.90 2.00
N VAL A 172 -21.24 -1.91 2.28
CA VAL A 172 -21.91 -0.78 2.93
C VAL A 172 -21.41 -0.63 4.36
N ARG A 173 -21.28 -1.73 5.11
CA ARG A 173 -20.73 -1.69 6.47
C ARG A 173 -19.31 -1.14 6.50
N GLN A 174 -18.43 -1.63 5.63
CA GLN A 174 -17.06 -1.17 5.51
C GLN A 174 -17.00 0.34 5.24
N MET A 175 -17.81 0.83 4.31
CA MET A 175 -17.90 2.25 3.99
C MET A 175 -18.40 3.07 5.19
N GLN A 176 -19.40 2.59 5.93
CA GLN A 176 -19.89 3.24 7.15
C GLN A 176 -18.82 3.33 8.23
N GLU A 177 -18.02 2.26 8.41
CA GLU A 177 -16.89 2.24 9.34
C GLU A 177 -15.83 3.28 8.95
N GLN A 178 -15.49 3.37 7.66
CA GLN A 178 -14.55 4.38 7.15
C GLN A 178 -15.07 5.81 7.35
N LEU A 179 -16.34 6.08 7.05
CA LEU A 179 -16.96 7.38 7.32
C LEU A 179 -16.88 7.76 8.80
N ASN A 180 -17.09 6.81 9.70
CA ASN A 180 -16.98 7.05 11.15
C ASN A 180 -15.54 7.38 11.59
N VAL A 181 -14.53 6.79 10.96
CA VAL A 181 -13.11 7.15 11.18
C VAL A 181 -12.86 8.58 10.72
N ILE A 182 -13.29 8.93 9.50
CA ILE A 182 -13.16 10.28 8.94
C ILE A 182 -13.92 11.30 9.80
N ALA A 183 -15.11 10.96 10.26
CA ALA A 183 -15.90 11.81 11.16
C ALA A 183 -15.20 12.11 12.49
N GLY A 184 -14.21 11.31 12.89
CA GLY A 184 -13.34 11.58 14.04
C GLY A 184 -12.45 12.81 13.83
N ALA A 185 -11.93 13.00 12.62
CA ALA A 185 -11.11 14.15 12.24
C ALA A 185 -11.97 15.33 11.72
N TYR A 186 -13.14 15.05 11.15
CA TYR A 186 -14.06 16.04 10.57
C TYR A 186 -15.43 15.99 11.27
N PRO A 187 -15.61 16.66 12.43
CA PRO A 187 -16.82 16.57 13.25
C PRO A 187 -18.13 17.05 12.58
N ALA A 188 -18.03 17.72 11.44
CA ALA A 188 -19.20 18.10 10.64
C ALA A 188 -19.89 16.87 10.01
N ILE A 189 -19.15 15.78 9.80
CA ILE A 189 -19.69 14.52 9.26
C ILE A 189 -20.34 13.74 10.41
N PRO A 190 -21.64 13.42 10.32
CA PRO A 190 -22.32 12.71 11.40
C PRO A 190 -21.80 11.27 11.51
N LYS A 191 -21.53 10.82 12.74
CA LYS A 191 -21.28 9.40 13.01
C LYS A 191 -22.57 8.60 12.84
N ILE A 192 -22.46 7.44 12.22
CA ILE A 192 -23.56 6.55 11.89
C ILE A 192 -23.33 5.13 12.43
N THR A 193 -24.37 4.35 12.57
CA THR A 193 -24.26 2.94 12.88
C THR A 193 -23.73 2.20 11.64
N ALA A 194 -22.67 1.39 11.81
CA ALA A 194 -22.12 0.54 10.74
C ALA A 194 -22.91 -0.79 10.70
N ASP A 195 -24.17 -0.72 10.27
CA ASP A 195 -25.11 -1.86 10.21
C ASP A 195 -25.09 -2.60 8.86
N GLY A 196 -24.40 -2.03 7.87
CA GLY A 196 -24.36 -2.59 6.52
C GLY A 196 -25.60 -2.26 5.69
N ILE A 197 -26.43 -1.30 6.10
CA ILE A 197 -27.61 -0.85 5.38
C ILE A 197 -27.43 0.61 4.95
N TYR A 198 -27.45 0.88 3.65
CA TYR A 198 -27.39 2.25 3.13
C TYR A 198 -28.78 2.90 3.24
N GLY A 199 -29.09 3.35 4.44
CA GLY A 199 -30.32 4.06 4.76
C GLY A 199 -30.16 5.61 4.66
N PRO A 200 -31.21 6.37 5.05
CA PRO A 200 -31.19 7.83 5.03
C PRO A 200 -30.06 8.46 5.87
N ALA A 201 -29.73 7.87 7.02
CA ALA A 201 -28.64 8.33 7.89
C ALA A 201 -27.28 8.19 7.20
N THR A 202 -27.05 7.09 6.50
CA THR A 202 -25.84 6.86 5.71
C THR A 202 -25.78 7.83 4.53
N ALA A 203 -26.87 8.06 3.83
CA ALA A 203 -26.94 9.01 2.72
C ALA A 203 -26.62 10.45 3.19
N GLU A 204 -27.10 10.85 4.34
CA GLU A 204 -26.80 12.17 4.90
C GLU A 204 -25.32 12.29 5.29
N ALA A 205 -24.73 11.26 5.90
CA ALA A 205 -23.32 11.27 6.24
C ALA A 205 -22.44 11.36 4.97
N VAL A 206 -22.78 10.62 3.90
CA VAL A 206 -22.10 10.70 2.59
C VAL A 206 -22.27 12.09 1.97
N ARG A 207 -23.47 12.68 2.04
CA ARG A 207 -23.71 14.03 1.52
C ARG A 207 -22.84 15.07 2.22
N VAL A 208 -22.77 15.00 3.54
CA VAL A 208 -21.94 15.92 4.34
C VAL A 208 -20.46 15.70 4.04
N PHE A 209 -20.02 14.44 3.94
CA PHE A 209 -18.68 14.09 3.51
C PHE A 209 -18.35 14.74 2.15
N GLN A 210 -19.18 14.53 1.14
CA GLN A 210 -19.00 15.14 -0.19
C GLN A 210 -18.94 16.66 -0.10
N LYS A 211 -19.76 17.29 0.74
CA LYS A 211 -19.74 18.75 0.97
C LYS A 211 -18.42 19.21 1.59
N VAL A 212 -17.93 18.51 2.62
CA VAL A 212 -16.69 18.87 3.35
C VAL A 212 -15.48 18.80 2.42
N PHE A 213 -15.44 17.81 1.50
CA PHE A 213 -14.35 17.61 0.57
C PHE A 213 -14.58 18.22 -0.83
N GLY A 214 -15.59 19.09 -0.98
CA GLY A 214 -15.84 19.81 -2.25
C GLY A 214 -16.33 18.92 -3.39
N LEU A 215 -16.79 17.70 -3.09
CA LEU A 215 -17.31 16.76 -4.08
C LEU A 215 -18.77 17.04 -4.43
N PRO A 216 -19.26 16.59 -5.61
CA PRO A 216 -20.68 16.67 -5.95
C PRO A 216 -21.55 15.93 -4.93
N GLN A 217 -22.52 16.64 -4.31
CA GLN A 217 -23.38 16.08 -3.25
C GLN A 217 -24.48 15.17 -3.82
N THR A 218 -24.11 14.08 -4.41
CA THR A 218 -25.02 13.11 -5.07
C THR A 218 -25.64 12.13 -4.08
N CYS A 219 -25.11 12.01 -2.86
CA CYS A 219 -25.40 10.92 -1.91
C CYS A 219 -25.10 9.51 -2.48
N LEU A 220 -24.32 9.45 -3.54
CA LEU A 220 -23.85 8.23 -4.19
C LEU A 220 -22.35 8.15 -4.02
N LEU A 221 -21.80 6.97 -3.81
CA LEU A 221 -20.36 6.78 -3.79
C LEU A 221 -19.92 6.10 -5.09
N TYR A 222 -18.98 6.76 -5.76
CA TYR A 222 -18.36 6.33 -7.01
C TYR A 222 -16.86 6.13 -6.84
N THR A 223 -16.20 5.56 -7.84
CA THR A 223 -14.72 5.46 -7.87
C THR A 223 -14.02 6.81 -7.80
N SER A 224 -14.62 7.88 -8.34
CA SER A 224 -14.07 9.23 -8.28
C SER A 224 -14.01 9.80 -6.86
N ASP A 225 -14.96 9.43 -6.00
CA ASP A 225 -15.01 9.89 -4.62
C ASP A 225 -13.88 9.27 -3.75
N ALA A 226 -13.36 8.11 -4.16
CA ALA A 226 -12.26 7.42 -3.48
C ALA A 226 -10.87 7.80 -4.03
N ALA A 227 -10.83 8.38 -5.23
CA ALA A 227 -9.59 8.70 -5.95
C ALA A 227 -9.13 10.16 -5.76
N ASP A 228 -9.93 11.01 -5.09
CA ASP A 228 -9.54 12.39 -4.84
C ASP A 228 -8.45 12.43 -3.77
N ASP A 229 -7.26 12.88 -4.19
CA ASP A 229 -6.07 13.06 -3.35
C ASP A 229 -6.30 14.05 -2.19
N SER A 230 -7.41 14.81 -2.21
CA SER A 230 -7.84 15.73 -1.16
C SER A 230 -8.34 15.00 0.11
N LEU A 231 -8.58 13.69 0.04
CA LEU A 231 -8.94 12.86 1.19
C LEU A 231 -7.73 12.38 2.01
N ARG A 232 -6.53 12.76 1.60
CA ARG A 232 -5.33 12.56 2.42
C ARG A 232 -5.41 13.53 3.59
N VAL A 233 -5.72 13.00 4.75
CA VAL A 233 -5.52 13.71 6.02
C VAL A 233 -4.02 13.81 6.22
N ASP A 234 -3.48 15.03 6.12
CA ASP A 234 -2.10 15.35 6.49
C ASP A 234 -1.85 15.05 7.98
#